data_a3dcffaabd3dd5faee12871bea36a171
#
_entry.id   a3dcffaabd3dd5faee12871bea36a171
#
_cell.length_a   1.000
_cell.length_b   1.000
_cell.length_c   1.000
_cell.angle_alpha   90.00
_cell.angle_beta   90.00
_cell.angle_gamma   90.00
#
_symmetry.space_group_name_H-M   'P 1'
#
loop_
_entity.id
_entity.type
_entity.pdbx_description
1 polymer ?
#
loop_
_entity_poly.entity_id
_entity_poly.type
_entity_poly.pdbx_seq_one_letter_code
_entity_poly.pdbx_strand_id
1 'polypeptide(L)'
;MKFTPAKPSLFGETLESLKENVVAAGFPAFRAKQVMEWLYKKRVDQWDAMSNLPKQFRAWLAESYILYPTNSLLDKRSSYVTQKFLLELEDKSLIETVLIRAPQTGVGQENSRNTVCVSIQVGCAYGCKFCASGLAGFKRNLIAAEVVSQLMHICKMEDAHTKRAKEEIASFDNIVFMGMGEPLANYDTLVQTIKI
;
A
#
# COMPACT_ATOMS: atom_id res chain seq x y z
N MET A 1 15.25 -15.27 -0.67
CA MET A 1 14.46 -15.78 -1.82
C MET A 1 13.57 -14.65 -2.31
N LYS A 2 13.55 -14.33 -3.62
CA LYS A 2 12.62 -13.32 -4.16
C LYS A 2 11.24 -13.95 -4.31
N PHE A 3 10.22 -13.33 -3.75
CA PHE A 3 8.82 -13.71 -3.97
C PHE A 3 8.37 -13.22 -5.34
N THR A 4 7.74 -14.10 -6.11
CA THR A 4 7.11 -13.75 -7.38
C THR A 4 5.62 -14.06 -7.22
N PRO A 5 4.74 -13.04 -7.24
CA PRO A 5 3.31 -13.27 -7.17
C PRO A 5 2.80 -14.00 -8.41
N ALA A 6 1.70 -14.72 -8.28
CA ALA A 6 1.05 -15.41 -9.40
C ALA A 6 0.61 -14.41 -10.49
N LYS A 7 0.21 -13.19 -10.08
CA LYS A 7 -0.16 -12.10 -10.95
C LYS A 7 0.36 -10.77 -10.36
N PRO A 8 0.95 -9.86 -11.17
CA PRO A 8 1.40 -8.56 -10.66
C PRO A 8 0.23 -7.72 -10.13
N SER A 9 0.51 -6.86 -9.16
CA SER A 9 -0.46 -5.87 -8.70
C SER A 9 -0.19 -4.52 -9.33
N LEU A 10 -1.25 -3.77 -9.65
CA LEU A 10 -1.13 -2.40 -10.13
C LEU A 10 -0.41 -1.46 -9.16
N PHE A 11 -0.44 -1.74 -7.85
CA PHE A 11 0.34 -0.97 -6.86
C PHE A 11 1.85 -1.16 -6.95
N GLY A 12 2.34 -2.05 -7.79
CA GLY A 12 3.76 -2.21 -8.10
C GLY A 12 4.22 -1.42 -9.33
N GLU A 13 3.28 -0.81 -10.05
CA GLU A 13 3.57 -0.08 -11.28
C GLU A 13 3.80 1.42 -11.02
N THR A 14 4.80 1.97 -11.67
CA THR A 14 4.90 3.43 -11.86
C THR A 14 3.98 3.87 -13.00
N LEU A 15 3.71 5.16 -13.13
CA LEU A 15 2.94 5.67 -14.27
C LEU A 15 3.60 5.31 -15.60
N GLU A 16 4.93 5.36 -15.66
CA GLU A 16 5.72 5.06 -16.86
C GLU A 16 5.62 3.58 -17.23
N SER A 17 5.86 2.67 -16.28
CA SER A 17 5.79 1.22 -16.54
C SER A 17 4.38 0.78 -16.94
N LEU A 18 3.36 1.29 -16.26
CA LEU A 18 1.97 1.02 -16.64
C LEU A 18 1.64 1.55 -18.03
N LYS A 19 2.15 2.72 -18.40
CA LYS A 19 1.96 3.31 -19.72
C LYS A 19 2.57 2.43 -20.83
N GLU A 20 3.76 1.91 -20.60
CA GLU A 20 4.42 0.98 -21.53
C GLU A 20 3.61 -0.31 -21.70
N ASN A 21 3.14 -0.90 -20.60
CA ASN A 21 2.32 -2.11 -20.62
C ASN A 21 0.97 -1.89 -21.34
N VAL A 22 0.32 -0.74 -21.09
CA VAL A 22 -0.95 -0.35 -21.73
C VAL A 22 -0.77 -0.21 -23.24
N VAL A 23 0.30 0.44 -23.68
CA VAL A 23 0.60 0.60 -25.12
C VAL A 23 0.95 -0.74 -25.78
N ALA A 24 1.74 -1.58 -25.12
CA ALA A 24 2.08 -2.92 -25.61
C ALA A 24 0.82 -3.81 -25.77
N ALA A 25 -0.20 -3.59 -24.93
CA ALA A 25 -1.50 -4.27 -25.03
C ALA A 25 -2.45 -3.66 -26.10
N GLY A 26 -2.00 -2.66 -26.85
CA GLY A 26 -2.79 -2.02 -27.92
C GLY A 26 -3.77 -0.95 -27.45
N PHE A 27 -3.65 -0.46 -26.21
CA PHE A 27 -4.51 0.61 -25.70
C PHE A 27 -3.80 1.97 -25.71
N PRO A 28 -4.55 3.09 -25.77
CA PRO A 28 -3.97 4.42 -25.75
C PRO A 28 -3.23 4.71 -24.44
N ALA A 29 -2.04 5.30 -24.53
CA ALA A 29 -1.13 5.59 -23.40
C ALA A 29 -1.78 6.39 -22.25
N PHE A 30 -2.72 7.31 -22.56
CA PHE A 30 -3.39 8.13 -21.55
C PHE A 30 -4.26 7.31 -20.59
N ARG A 31 -4.63 6.08 -20.93
CA ARG A 31 -5.39 5.17 -20.07
C ARG A 31 -4.65 4.83 -18.79
N ALA A 32 -3.31 4.77 -18.83
CA ALA A 32 -2.50 4.55 -17.63
C ALA A 32 -2.76 5.62 -16.56
N LYS A 33 -2.82 6.90 -16.96
CA LYS A 33 -3.12 8.00 -16.03
C LYS A 33 -4.53 7.86 -15.42
N GLN A 34 -5.51 7.45 -16.21
CA GLN A 34 -6.87 7.21 -15.70
C GLN A 34 -6.91 6.06 -14.69
N VAL A 35 -6.14 4.99 -14.92
CA VAL A 35 -6.02 3.88 -13.95
C VAL A 35 -5.40 4.38 -12.65
N MET A 36 -4.30 5.15 -12.71
CA MET A 36 -3.67 5.72 -11.51
C MET A 36 -4.62 6.62 -10.71
N GLU A 37 -5.45 7.43 -11.40
CA GLU A 37 -6.48 8.23 -10.72
C GLU A 37 -7.52 7.37 -9.99
N TRP A 38 -7.94 6.26 -10.59
CA TRP A 38 -8.86 5.33 -9.94
C TRP A 38 -8.23 4.62 -8.75
N LEU A 39 -6.94 4.26 -8.83
CA LEU A 39 -6.23 3.60 -7.74
C LEU A 39 -5.98 4.53 -6.56
N TYR A 40 -5.36 5.68 -6.82
CA TYR A 40 -4.80 6.52 -5.75
C TYR A 40 -5.72 7.62 -5.27
N LYS A 41 -6.57 8.20 -6.15
CA LYS A 41 -7.53 9.23 -5.75
C LYS A 41 -8.87 8.63 -5.36
N LYS A 42 -9.42 7.74 -6.19
CA LYS A 42 -10.74 7.15 -5.95
C LYS A 42 -10.71 5.87 -5.12
N ARG A 43 -9.53 5.25 -4.98
CA ARG A 43 -9.24 4.10 -4.11
C ARG A 43 -10.20 2.94 -4.30
N VAL A 44 -10.47 2.62 -5.56
CA VAL A 44 -11.38 1.52 -5.92
C VAL A 44 -10.77 0.16 -5.63
N ASP A 45 -11.61 -0.80 -5.27
CA ASP A 45 -11.24 -2.20 -5.02
C ASP A 45 -11.90 -3.16 -6.02
N GLN A 46 -12.61 -2.63 -7.00
CA GLN A 46 -13.28 -3.41 -8.03
C GLN A 46 -13.07 -2.79 -9.40
N TRP A 47 -12.83 -3.61 -10.40
CA TRP A 47 -12.61 -3.19 -11.78
C TRP A 47 -13.79 -2.45 -12.37
N ASP A 48 -15.01 -2.87 -12.04
CA ASP A 48 -16.25 -2.29 -12.58
C ASP A 48 -16.53 -0.89 -12.05
N ALA A 49 -15.94 -0.50 -10.92
CA ALA A 49 -16.01 0.85 -10.40
C ALA A 49 -15.31 1.88 -11.32
N MET A 50 -14.37 1.45 -12.17
CA MET A 50 -13.64 2.31 -13.11
C MET A 50 -14.51 2.66 -14.33
N SER A 51 -15.61 3.39 -14.10
CA SER A 51 -16.72 3.57 -15.05
C SER A 51 -16.36 4.30 -16.34
N ASN A 52 -15.35 5.18 -16.34
CA ASN A 52 -14.88 5.88 -17.55
C ASN A 52 -13.86 5.09 -18.39
N LEU A 53 -13.51 3.85 -17.95
CA LEU A 53 -12.66 2.97 -18.72
C LEU A 53 -13.53 2.02 -19.58
N PRO A 54 -13.18 1.78 -20.87
CA PRO A 54 -13.89 0.83 -21.72
C PRO A 54 -13.91 -0.58 -21.12
N LYS A 55 -14.99 -1.32 -21.32
CA LYS A 55 -15.15 -2.69 -20.81
C LYS A 55 -13.99 -3.60 -21.22
N GLN A 56 -13.56 -3.53 -22.48
CA GLN A 56 -12.43 -4.33 -22.98
C GLN A 56 -11.12 -4.01 -22.25
N PHE A 57 -10.87 -2.74 -21.95
CA PHE A 57 -9.69 -2.33 -21.21
C PHE A 57 -9.73 -2.79 -19.74
N ARG A 58 -10.90 -2.69 -19.09
CA ARG A 58 -11.10 -3.25 -17.73
C ARG A 58 -10.91 -4.76 -17.68
N ALA A 59 -11.41 -5.48 -18.69
CA ALA A 59 -11.21 -6.92 -18.80
C ALA A 59 -9.73 -7.29 -18.92
N TRP A 60 -8.98 -6.58 -19.77
CA TRP A 60 -7.52 -6.75 -19.89
C TRP A 60 -6.80 -6.46 -18.57
N LEU A 61 -7.16 -5.37 -17.87
CA LEU A 61 -6.58 -5.06 -16.56
C LEU A 61 -6.83 -6.19 -15.56
N ALA A 62 -8.06 -6.72 -15.48
CA ALA A 62 -8.43 -7.80 -14.57
C ALA A 62 -7.73 -9.13 -14.91
N GLU A 63 -7.44 -9.37 -16.18
CA GLU A 63 -6.68 -10.53 -16.62
C GLU A 63 -5.18 -10.38 -16.30
N SER A 64 -4.61 -9.20 -16.48
CA SER A 64 -3.18 -8.92 -16.35
C SER A 64 -2.74 -8.61 -14.92
N TYR A 65 -3.61 -8.05 -14.08
CA TYR A 65 -3.27 -7.51 -12.77
C TYR A 65 -4.24 -7.93 -11.67
N ILE A 66 -3.77 -7.84 -10.42
CA ILE A 66 -4.62 -7.76 -9.23
C ILE A 66 -4.64 -6.33 -8.69
N LEU A 67 -5.72 -5.93 -8.01
CA LEU A 67 -5.80 -4.62 -7.36
C LEU A 67 -5.03 -4.63 -6.03
N TYR A 68 -5.43 -5.46 -5.08
CA TYR A 68 -4.83 -5.53 -3.76
C TYR A 68 -4.08 -6.85 -3.58
N PRO A 69 -2.74 -6.83 -3.40
CA PRO A 69 -1.93 -8.04 -3.13
C PRO A 69 -1.98 -8.45 -1.66
N THR A 70 -2.74 -7.74 -0.81
CA THR A 70 -2.86 -7.97 0.62
C THR A 70 -4.31 -7.93 1.06
N ASN A 71 -4.65 -8.72 2.09
CA ASN A 71 -5.97 -8.72 2.72
C ASN A 71 -5.85 -8.22 4.17
N SER A 72 -6.72 -7.30 4.60
CA SER A 72 -6.80 -6.89 6.00
C SER A 72 -7.54 -7.95 6.80
N LEU A 73 -6.85 -8.56 7.78
CA LEU A 73 -7.44 -9.57 8.67
C LEU A 73 -7.94 -8.97 9.98
N LEU A 74 -7.22 -8.00 10.51
CA LEU A 74 -7.51 -7.42 11.81
C LEU A 74 -7.17 -5.94 11.81
N ASP A 75 -8.09 -5.15 12.32
CA ASP A 75 -7.93 -3.74 12.65
C ASP A 75 -8.07 -3.62 14.17
N LYS A 76 -6.96 -3.34 14.85
CA LYS A 76 -6.94 -3.18 16.31
C LYS A 76 -6.55 -1.76 16.69
N ARG A 77 -7.53 -0.99 17.11
CA ARG A 77 -7.32 0.32 17.70
C ARG A 77 -6.88 0.16 19.16
N SER A 78 -5.66 0.53 19.48
CA SER A 78 -5.12 0.46 20.85
C SER A 78 -5.39 1.77 21.64
N SER A 79 -5.57 2.89 20.93
CA SER A 79 -5.88 4.20 21.49
C SER A 79 -6.42 5.11 20.37
N TYR A 80 -6.86 6.33 20.72
CA TYR A 80 -7.21 7.33 19.68
C TYR A 80 -6.02 7.69 18.78
N VAL A 81 -4.79 7.51 19.28
CA VAL A 81 -3.55 7.91 18.61
C VAL A 81 -3.02 6.80 17.71
N THR A 82 -3.14 5.52 18.13
CA THR A 82 -2.47 4.42 17.43
C THR A 82 -3.45 3.33 17.02
N GLN A 83 -3.39 2.94 15.76
CA GLN A 83 -4.19 1.87 15.17
C GLN A 83 -3.28 0.92 14.39
N LYS A 84 -3.33 -0.38 14.73
CA LYS A 84 -2.54 -1.44 14.13
C LYS A 84 -3.40 -2.29 13.22
N PHE A 85 -2.87 -2.59 12.05
CA PHE A 85 -3.47 -3.45 11.03
C PHE A 85 -2.63 -4.71 10.86
N LEU A 86 -3.27 -5.86 10.85
CA LEU A 86 -2.68 -7.12 10.46
C LEU A 86 -3.12 -7.44 9.04
N LEU A 87 -2.15 -7.55 8.14
CA LEU A 87 -2.37 -7.81 6.73
C LEU A 87 -1.83 -9.19 6.35
N GLU A 88 -2.64 -9.96 5.64
CA GLU A 88 -2.26 -11.24 5.04
C GLU A 88 -1.80 -11.01 3.59
N LEU A 89 -0.66 -11.58 3.26
CA LEU A 89 -0.07 -11.57 1.93
C LEU A 89 -0.55 -12.79 1.11
N GLU A 90 -0.27 -12.81 -0.19
CA GLU A 90 -0.64 -13.93 -1.08
C GLU A 90 -0.10 -15.28 -0.61
N ASP A 91 1.13 -15.29 -0.08
CA ASP A 91 1.79 -16.50 0.47
C ASP A 91 1.37 -16.84 1.90
N LYS A 92 0.28 -16.25 2.40
CA LYS A 92 -0.25 -16.41 3.76
C LYS A 92 0.68 -15.91 4.87
N SER A 93 1.73 -15.20 4.52
CA SER A 93 2.53 -14.47 5.49
C SER A 93 1.77 -13.30 6.07
N LEU A 94 2.06 -12.98 7.31
CA LEU A 94 1.42 -11.86 8.02
C LEU A 94 2.41 -10.72 8.20
N ILE A 95 1.95 -9.50 7.98
CA ILE A 95 2.69 -8.27 8.27
C ILE A 95 1.82 -7.30 9.05
N GLU A 96 2.47 -6.40 9.76
CA GLU A 96 1.80 -5.33 10.49
C GLU A 96 2.08 -3.97 9.85
N THR A 97 1.07 -3.11 9.83
CA THR A 97 1.23 -1.68 9.57
C THR A 97 0.52 -0.88 10.62
N VAL A 98 0.99 0.33 10.92
CA VAL A 98 0.48 1.14 12.03
C VAL A 98 0.19 2.55 11.54
N LEU A 99 -1.03 3.02 11.80
CA LEU A 99 -1.38 4.43 11.68
C LEU A 99 -1.20 5.10 13.04
N ILE A 100 -0.36 6.12 13.09
CA ILE A 100 -0.08 6.95 14.26
C ILE A 100 -0.66 8.33 13.98
N ARG A 101 -1.71 8.70 14.70
CA ARG A 101 -2.34 10.01 14.59
C ARG A 101 -1.69 10.96 15.58
N ALA A 102 -1.52 12.22 15.18
CA ALA A 102 -1.08 13.23 16.14
C ALA A 102 -2.11 13.40 17.25
N PRO A 103 -1.68 13.57 18.52
CA PRO A 103 -2.58 13.83 19.61
C PRO A 103 -3.37 15.14 19.37
N GLN A 104 -4.67 15.12 19.56
CA GLN A 104 -5.51 16.31 19.49
C GLN A 104 -5.46 17.06 20.83
N THR A 105 -4.36 17.76 21.12
CA THR A 105 -4.20 18.51 22.37
C THR A 105 -3.94 20.00 22.09
N GLY A 106 -4.95 20.87 22.30
CA GLY A 106 -4.79 22.33 22.42
C GLY A 106 -5.22 23.19 21.23
N VAL A 107 -5.30 24.47 21.47
CA VAL A 107 -5.69 25.53 20.53
C VAL A 107 -4.57 25.72 19.51
N GLY A 108 -4.88 25.68 18.21
CA GLY A 108 -3.90 25.90 17.13
C GLY A 108 -3.52 24.64 16.33
N GLN A 109 -4.38 23.63 16.26
CA GLN A 109 -4.12 22.28 15.72
C GLN A 109 -4.20 22.15 14.19
N GLU A 110 -3.94 23.19 13.44
CA GLU A 110 -3.91 23.10 11.96
C GLU A 110 -2.78 22.22 11.41
N ASN A 111 -1.89 21.69 12.27
CA ASN A 111 -0.69 20.92 11.88
C ASN A 111 -0.55 19.53 12.54
N SER A 112 -1.66 18.85 12.84
CA SER A 112 -1.58 17.46 13.31
C SER A 112 -1.16 16.53 12.16
N ARG A 113 0.04 15.97 12.23
CA ARG A 113 0.58 15.07 11.19
C ARG A 113 0.32 13.61 11.53
N ASN A 114 -0.40 12.92 10.65
CA ASN A 114 -0.59 11.48 10.72
C ASN A 114 0.59 10.77 10.05
N THR A 115 1.12 9.74 10.71
CA THR A 115 2.25 8.97 10.21
C THR A 115 1.85 7.52 10.02
N VAL A 116 2.17 6.94 8.87
CA VAL A 116 2.03 5.51 8.63
C VAL A 116 3.37 4.82 8.76
N CYS A 117 3.43 3.83 9.65
CA CYS A 117 4.57 2.96 9.82
C CYS A 117 4.34 1.68 9.03
N VAL A 118 5.12 1.47 7.96
CA VAL A 118 4.99 0.33 7.05
C VAL A 118 6.07 -0.72 7.28
N SER A 119 5.71 -1.99 7.04
CA SER A 119 6.62 -3.12 6.98
C SER A 119 7.26 -3.23 5.60
N ILE A 120 8.50 -3.74 5.54
CA ILE A 120 9.26 -3.93 4.30
C ILE A 120 9.80 -5.36 4.13
N GLN A 121 9.68 -6.17 5.16
CA GLN A 121 10.03 -7.60 5.15
C GLN A 121 8.97 -8.40 5.91
N VAL A 122 8.88 -9.69 5.64
CA VAL A 122 8.22 -10.65 6.51
C VAL A 122 9.24 -11.14 7.52
N GLY A 123 9.06 -10.76 8.79
CA GLY A 123 10.10 -10.85 9.81
C GLY A 123 11.18 -9.81 9.60
N CYS A 124 12.41 -10.09 10.04
CA CYS A 124 13.54 -9.18 9.87
C CYS A 124 14.83 -9.95 9.66
N ALA A 125 15.66 -9.49 8.69
CA ALA A 125 16.97 -10.06 8.41
C ALA A 125 18.03 -9.76 9.50
N TYR A 126 17.74 -8.82 10.41
CA TYR A 126 18.62 -8.40 11.49
C TYR A 126 18.11 -8.92 12.83
N GLY A 127 18.98 -9.58 13.58
CA GLY A 127 18.66 -10.19 14.87
C GLY A 127 18.78 -9.22 16.06
N CYS A 128 18.22 -8.02 15.99
CA CYS A 128 18.25 -7.06 17.09
C CYS A 128 17.54 -7.64 18.32
N LYS A 129 18.27 -7.81 19.43
CA LYS A 129 17.76 -8.49 20.64
C LYS A 129 16.59 -7.79 21.33
N PHE A 130 16.36 -6.50 21.05
CA PHE A 130 15.29 -5.70 21.62
C PHE A 130 14.04 -5.64 20.71
N CYS A 131 14.10 -6.21 19.50
CA CYS A 131 13.05 -6.04 18.48
C CYS A 131 12.27 -7.33 18.27
N ALA A 132 10.94 -7.26 18.45
CA ALA A 132 10.05 -8.41 18.24
C ALA A 132 10.09 -8.97 16.81
N SER A 133 10.29 -8.11 15.79
CA SER A 133 10.40 -8.55 14.40
C SER A 133 11.63 -9.44 14.15
N GLY A 134 12.72 -9.22 14.91
CA GLY A 134 13.92 -10.05 14.84
C GLY A 134 13.72 -11.44 15.45
N LEU A 135 12.84 -11.57 16.46
CA LEU A 135 12.54 -12.85 17.12
C LEU A 135 11.77 -13.81 16.22
N ALA A 136 10.94 -13.28 15.32
CA ALA A 136 10.17 -14.07 14.35
C ALA A 136 11.03 -14.65 13.21
N GLY A 137 12.31 -14.24 13.12
CA GLY A 137 13.21 -14.59 12.03
C GLY A 137 12.85 -13.88 10.71
N PHE A 138 13.66 -14.12 9.69
CA PHE A 138 13.49 -13.57 8.35
C PHE A 138 12.90 -14.62 7.42
N LYS A 139 11.78 -14.29 6.75
CA LYS A 139 11.19 -15.16 5.74
C LYS A 139 11.52 -14.66 4.33
N ARG A 140 11.19 -13.40 4.01
CA ARG A 140 11.48 -12.78 2.73
C ARG A 140 11.35 -11.25 2.75
N ASN A 141 11.86 -10.63 1.72
CA ASN A 141 11.56 -9.23 1.40
C ASN A 141 10.13 -9.07 0.87
N LEU A 142 9.51 -7.94 1.16
CA LEU A 142 8.29 -7.51 0.48
C LEU A 142 8.64 -6.97 -0.91
N ILE A 143 7.68 -7.03 -1.83
CA ILE A 143 7.73 -6.32 -3.10
C ILE A 143 7.05 -4.95 -2.96
N ALA A 144 7.33 -4.01 -3.87
CA ALA A 144 6.80 -2.64 -3.80
C ALA A 144 5.26 -2.60 -3.74
N ALA A 145 4.58 -3.47 -4.48
CA ALA A 145 3.13 -3.58 -4.45
C ALA A 145 2.59 -3.92 -3.06
N GLU A 146 3.26 -4.81 -2.31
CA GLU A 146 2.87 -5.17 -0.94
C GLU A 146 3.11 -4.02 0.04
N VAL A 147 4.15 -3.22 -0.19
CA VAL A 147 4.41 -2.02 0.65
C VAL A 147 3.39 -0.94 0.37
N VAL A 148 3.14 -0.60 -0.90
CA VAL A 148 2.15 0.41 -1.29
C VAL A 148 0.74 0.01 -0.85
N SER A 149 0.38 -1.27 -0.93
CA SER A 149 -0.96 -1.72 -0.52
C SER A 149 -1.25 -1.50 0.97
N GLN A 150 -0.22 -1.49 1.85
CA GLN A 150 -0.39 -1.13 3.26
C GLN A 150 -0.92 0.29 3.41
N LEU A 151 -0.37 1.23 2.65
CA LEU A 151 -0.82 2.63 2.62
C LEU A 151 -2.25 2.75 2.13
N MET A 152 -2.57 2.02 1.06
CA MET A 152 -3.90 2.07 0.45
C MET A 152 -4.98 1.45 1.34
N HIS A 153 -4.66 0.42 2.14
CA HIS A 153 -5.58 -0.09 3.17
C HIS A 153 -5.91 0.97 4.20
N ILE A 154 -4.92 1.73 4.67
CA ILE A 154 -5.13 2.82 5.63
C ILE A 154 -5.97 3.93 5.02
N CYS A 155 -5.66 4.38 3.80
CA CYS A 155 -6.45 5.40 3.11
C CYS A 155 -7.91 4.98 2.97
N LYS A 156 -8.16 3.74 2.57
CA LYS A 156 -9.52 3.22 2.38
C LYS A 156 -10.30 3.15 3.69
N MET A 157 -9.64 2.75 4.77
CA MET A 157 -10.24 2.71 6.10
C MET A 157 -10.57 4.12 6.62
N GLU A 158 -9.67 5.08 6.46
CA GLU A 158 -9.92 6.48 6.87
C GLU A 158 -11.06 7.11 6.06
N ASP A 159 -11.17 6.84 4.75
CA ASP A 159 -12.30 7.30 3.93
C ASP A 159 -13.65 6.79 4.46
N ALA A 160 -13.69 5.54 4.94
CA ALA A 160 -14.90 4.96 5.52
C ALA A 160 -15.29 5.63 6.84
N HIS A 161 -14.32 6.10 7.64
CA HIS A 161 -14.57 6.71 8.93
C HIS A 161 -14.85 8.22 8.89
N THR A 162 -14.22 8.96 7.96
CA THR A 162 -14.25 10.43 8.01
C THR A 162 -15.31 11.08 7.14
N LYS A 163 -16.02 10.32 6.29
CA LYS A 163 -16.95 10.87 5.27
C LYS A 163 -16.32 12.01 4.43
N ARG A 164 -15.00 12.12 4.43
CA ARG A 164 -14.28 13.10 3.61
C ARG A 164 -14.57 12.82 2.13
N ALA A 165 -14.70 13.87 1.36
CA ALA A 165 -14.78 13.76 -0.08
C ALA A 165 -13.54 13.00 -0.56
N LYS A 166 -13.73 11.91 -1.30
CA LYS A 166 -12.66 11.02 -1.82
C LYS A 166 -11.59 11.72 -2.67
N GLU A 167 -11.72 13.02 -2.87
CA GLU A 167 -10.84 13.85 -3.69
C GLU A 167 -9.76 14.57 -2.87
N GLU A 168 -9.90 14.58 -1.53
CA GLU A 168 -8.89 15.17 -0.66
C GLU A 168 -7.83 14.14 -0.27
N ILE A 169 -6.64 14.46 -0.66
CA ILE A 169 -5.28 14.08 -0.27
C ILE A 169 -5.16 13.08 0.89
N ALA A 170 -4.11 12.27 0.81
CA ALA A 170 -3.69 11.23 1.72
C ALA A 170 -4.19 11.37 3.17
N SER A 171 -4.74 10.28 3.70
CA SER A 171 -5.18 10.18 5.11
C SER A 171 -4.00 10.28 6.10
N PHE A 172 -2.79 10.51 5.61
CA PHE A 172 -1.54 10.63 6.37
C PHE A 172 -0.58 11.61 5.68
N ASP A 173 0.34 12.17 6.47
CA ASP A 173 1.32 13.18 6.02
C ASP A 173 2.72 12.60 5.88
N ASN A 174 3.05 11.56 6.66
CA ASN A 174 4.37 10.95 6.68
C ASN A 174 4.26 9.43 6.54
N ILE A 175 5.31 8.86 5.94
CA ILE A 175 5.54 7.41 5.87
C ILE A 175 6.88 7.13 6.53
N VAL A 176 6.93 6.13 7.42
CA VAL A 176 8.16 5.65 8.03
C VAL A 176 8.30 4.14 7.80
N PHE A 177 9.47 3.71 7.37
CA PHE A 177 9.77 2.30 7.14
C PHE A 177 10.36 1.68 8.43
N MET A 178 9.57 1.74 9.50
CA MET A 178 9.96 1.30 10.86
C MET A 178 9.05 0.18 11.39
N GLY A 179 8.30 -0.48 10.51
CA GLY A 179 7.52 -1.67 10.81
C GLY A 179 8.38 -2.93 10.88
N MET A 180 7.90 -4.04 10.32
CA MET A 180 8.68 -5.27 10.24
C MET A 180 9.74 -5.17 9.15
N GLY A 181 11.01 -5.48 9.50
CA GLY A 181 12.13 -5.54 8.57
C GLY A 181 13.07 -4.34 8.64
N GLU A 182 14.23 -4.50 8.00
CA GLU A 182 15.25 -3.47 7.81
C GLU A 182 15.16 -2.91 6.39
N PRO A 183 14.82 -1.62 6.20
CA PRO A 183 14.60 -1.05 4.87
C PRO A 183 15.83 -1.11 3.97
N LEU A 184 17.03 -0.92 4.51
CA LEU A 184 18.26 -0.97 3.71
C LEU A 184 18.62 -2.39 3.26
N ALA A 185 18.09 -3.42 3.93
CA ALA A 185 18.22 -4.82 3.48
C ALA A 185 17.25 -5.17 2.33
N ASN A 186 16.31 -4.28 2.00
CA ASN A 186 15.40 -4.37 0.86
C ASN A 186 15.43 -3.08 0.02
N TYR A 187 16.63 -2.60 -0.27
CA TYR A 187 16.89 -1.27 -0.84
C TYR A 187 16.18 -1.03 -2.18
N ASP A 188 16.23 -1.99 -3.10
CA ASP A 188 15.59 -1.84 -4.41
C ASP A 188 14.08 -1.63 -4.30
N THR A 189 13.42 -2.41 -3.43
CA THR A 189 11.99 -2.26 -3.14
C THR A 189 11.69 -0.93 -2.47
N LEU A 190 12.52 -0.49 -1.52
CA LEU A 190 12.39 0.81 -0.88
C LEU A 190 12.40 1.94 -1.92
N VAL A 191 13.42 1.95 -2.79
CA VAL A 191 13.54 2.97 -3.85
C VAL A 191 12.38 2.91 -4.84
N GLN A 192 11.96 1.71 -5.24
CA GLN A 192 10.79 1.54 -6.11
C GLN A 192 9.51 2.06 -5.45
N THR A 193 9.28 1.74 -4.19
CA THR A 193 8.11 2.22 -3.43
C THR A 193 8.04 3.75 -3.34
N ILE A 194 9.20 4.40 -3.17
CA ILE A 194 9.27 5.88 -3.11
C ILE A 194 8.98 6.53 -4.48
N LYS A 195 9.24 5.83 -5.58
CA LYS A 195 8.99 6.33 -6.95
C LYS A 195 7.53 6.17 -7.40
N ILE A 196 6.77 5.29 -6.77
CA ILE A 196 5.34 5.07 -7.01
C ILE A 196 4.52 6.15 -6.32
#